data_c94280bb2ac19920bc21c4f5fd49cf08
#
_entry.id   c94280bb2ac19920bc21c4f5fd49cf08
#
_cell.length_a   1.000
_cell.length_b   1.000
_cell.length_c   1.000
_cell.angle_alpha   90.00
_cell.angle_beta   90.00
_cell.angle_gamma   90.00
#
_symmetry.space_group_name_H-M   'P 1'
#
loop_
_entity.id
_entity.type
_entity.pdbx_description
1 polymer ?
#
loop_
_entity_poly.entity_id
_entity_poly.type
_entity_poly.pdbx_seq_one_letter_code
_entity_poly.pdbx_strand_id
1 'polypeptide(L)'
;MRISTETHYASRLLLDLALHAERTPLSAGALADSTGIPLDCVEDVMASLRAAGLVSSGGEAGFRLGSRPEDISLGLVLRVMDDGIRLNHCRSVEERCPECRKCRTKDVWAGVIEAIERELEAITLADLMGTPQPLPDGVQGRGGAVR
;
A
#
# COMPACT_ATOMS: atom_id res chain seq x y z
N MET A 1 -9.78 4.04 11.43
CA MET A 1 -9.05 3.35 10.35
C MET A 1 -7.67 3.98 10.23
N ARG A 2 -6.66 3.17 10.27
CA ARG A 2 -5.28 3.62 10.04
C ARG A 2 -4.66 2.75 8.97
N ILE A 3 -4.03 3.39 8.01
CA ILE A 3 -3.11 2.76 7.06
C ILE A 3 -1.71 3.07 7.56
N SER A 4 -0.87 2.06 7.69
CA SER A 4 0.48 2.25 8.24
C SER A 4 1.36 3.10 7.31
N THR A 5 2.41 3.66 7.89
CA THR A 5 3.45 4.35 7.11
C THR A 5 4.13 3.39 6.13
N GLU A 6 4.30 2.14 6.56
CA GLU A 6 4.89 1.07 5.76
C GLU A 6 4.06 0.78 4.49
N THR A 7 2.72 0.76 4.58
CA THR A 7 1.85 0.62 3.41
C THR A 7 2.01 1.79 2.44
N HIS A 8 2.11 3.02 2.94
CA HIS A 8 2.40 4.17 2.10
C HIS A 8 3.77 4.07 1.43
N TYR A 9 4.79 3.67 2.17
CA TYR A 9 6.13 3.46 1.62
C TYR A 9 6.13 2.36 0.57
N ALA A 10 5.48 1.22 0.86
CA ALA A 10 5.36 0.12 -0.09
C ALA A 10 4.72 0.56 -1.41
N SER A 11 3.62 1.30 -1.35
CA SER A 11 2.94 1.82 -2.53
C SER A 11 3.84 2.73 -3.37
N ARG A 12 4.60 3.62 -2.72
CA ARG A 12 5.53 4.54 -3.39
C ARG A 12 6.72 3.79 -4.00
N LEU A 13 7.29 2.82 -3.29
CA LEU A 13 8.41 2.02 -3.77
C LEU A 13 8.01 1.15 -4.97
N LEU A 14 6.85 0.49 -4.91
CA LEU A 14 6.33 -0.30 -6.01
C LEU A 14 6.04 0.57 -7.24
N LEU A 15 5.48 1.76 -7.04
CA LEU A 15 5.24 2.70 -8.13
C LEU A 15 6.55 3.18 -8.76
N ASP A 16 7.57 3.48 -7.95
CA ASP A 16 8.89 3.89 -8.44
C ASP A 16 9.53 2.78 -9.28
N LEU A 17 9.48 1.53 -8.84
CA LEU A 17 9.94 0.37 -9.62
C LEU A 17 9.16 0.22 -10.94
N ALA A 18 7.86 0.44 -10.92
CA ALA A 18 7.01 0.35 -12.11
C ALA A 18 7.34 1.44 -13.13
N LEU A 19 7.50 2.68 -12.66
CA LEU A 19 7.84 3.83 -13.51
C LEU A 19 9.25 3.75 -14.11
N HIS A 20 10.17 3.08 -13.43
CA HIS A 20 11.56 2.92 -13.85
C HIS A 20 11.88 1.48 -14.27
N ALA A 21 10.92 0.76 -14.80
CA ALA A 21 11.08 -0.65 -15.21
C ALA A 21 12.27 -0.88 -16.16
N GLU A 22 12.59 0.10 -17.01
CA GLU A 22 13.74 0.07 -17.92
C GLU A 22 15.10 0.13 -17.21
N ARG A 23 15.12 0.66 -15.98
CA ARG A 23 16.34 0.81 -15.17
C ARG A 23 16.47 -0.26 -14.10
N THR A 24 15.47 -1.12 -13.98
CA THR A 24 15.52 -2.20 -12.99
C THR A 24 16.56 -3.26 -13.38
N PRO A 25 17.22 -3.88 -12.44
CA PRO A 25 16.98 -3.80 -10.99
C PRO A 25 17.53 -2.50 -10.37
N LEU A 26 16.79 -1.94 -9.38
CA LEU A 26 17.18 -0.77 -8.62
C LEU A 26 17.65 -1.18 -7.22
N SER A 27 18.77 -0.64 -6.78
CA SER A 27 19.27 -0.88 -5.42
C SER A 27 18.37 -0.20 -4.37
N ALA A 28 18.45 -0.67 -3.12
CA ALA A 28 17.75 -0.03 -2.00
C ALA A 28 18.17 1.44 -1.85
N GLY A 29 19.45 1.74 -2.06
CA GLY A 29 19.97 3.12 -2.04
C GLY A 29 19.37 3.99 -3.14
N ALA A 30 19.27 3.48 -4.37
CA ALA A 30 18.65 4.20 -5.48
C ALA A 30 17.16 4.48 -5.22
N LEU A 31 16.43 3.51 -4.64
CA LEU A 31 15.04 3.69 -4.23
C LEU A 31 14.88 4.71 -3.10
N ALA A 32 15.78 4.69 -2.12
CA ALA A 32 15.80 5.68 -1.04
C ALA A 32 16.03 7.09 -1.59
N ASP A 33 16.96 7.26 -2.49
CA ASP A 33 17.27 8.55 -3.12
C ASP A 33 16.11 9.07 -3.97
N SER A 34 15.49 8.18 -4.76
CA SER A 34 14.37 8.53 -5.64
C SER A 34 13.11 8.90 -4.87
N THR A 35 12.81 8.16 -3.81
CA THR A 35 11.55 8.32 -3.06
C THR A 35 11.65 9.23 -1.84
N GLY A 36 12.87 9.49 -1.36
CA GLY A 36 13.11 10.21 -0.10
C GLY A 36 12.74 9.41 1.15
N ILE A 37 12.56 8.10 1.02
CA ILE A 37 12.30 7.21 2.14
C ILE A 37 13.64 6.79 2.77
N PRO A 38 13.78 6.78 4.11
CA PRO A 38 15.01 6.33 4.76
C PRO A 38 15.41 4.92 4.33
N LEU A 39 16.71 4.67 4.16
CA LEU A 39 17.24 3.42 3.62
C LEU A 39 16.83 2.19 4.44
N ASP A 40 16.88 2.28 5.76
CA ASP A 40 16.43 1.22 6.67
C ASP A 40 14.94 0.86 6.46
N CYS A 41 14.08 1.87 6.30
CA CYS A 41 12.67 1.67 5.98
C CYS A 41 12.49 1.03 4.59
N VAL A 42 13.28 1.43 3.60
CA VAL A 42 13.26 0.80 2.27
C VAL A 42 13.60 -0.67 2.37
N GLU A 43 14.67 -1.02 3.08
CA GLU A 43 15.11 -2.40 3.24
C GLU A 43 14.05 -3.28 3.91
N ASP A 44 13.44 -2.80 4.99
CA ASP A 44 12.39 -3.51 5.72
C ASP A 44 11.13 -3.74 4.87
N VAL A 45 10.66 -2.69 4.20
CA VAL A 45 9.49 -2.76 3.32
C VAL A 45 9.76 -3.68 2.13
N MET A 46 10.94 -3.57 1.51
CA MET A 46 11.29 -4.41 0.36
C MET A 46 11.44 -5.88 0.76
N ALA A 47 11.91 -6.17 1.96
CA ALA A 47 11.95 -7.54 2.48
C ALA A 47 10.54 -8.15 2.60
N SER A 48 9.59 -7.38 3.11
CA SER A 48 8.17 -7.79 3.22
C SER A 48 7.53 -7.99 1.85
N LEU A 49 7.75 -7.08 0.92
CA LEU A 49 7.24 -7.17 -0.45
C LEU A 49 7.83 -8.36 -1.21
N ARG A 50 9.11 -8.66 -0.98
CA ARG A 50 9.79 -9.82 -1.57
C ARG A 50 9.22 -11.12 -1.01
N ALA A 51 9.00 -11.20 0.29
CA ALA A 51 8.38 -12.37 0.92
C ALA A 51 6.99 -12.65 0.36
N ALA A 52 6.25 -11.61 -0.02
CA ALA A 52 4.93 -11.72 -0.65
C ALA A 52 4.98 -11.96 -2.18
N GLY A 53 6.16 -11.95 -2.80
CA GLY A 53 6.31 -12.14 -4.23
C GLY A 53 5.99 -10.92 -5.10
N LEU A 54 5.75 -9.75 -4.51
CA LEU A 54 5.46 -8.52 -5.25
C LEU A 54 6.71 -7.89 -5.87
N VAL A 55 7.86 -8.15 -5.27
CA VAL A 55 9.16 -7.79 -5.84
C VAL A 55 10.06 -9.02 -5.87
N SER A 56 10.97 -9.04 -6.84
CA SER A 56 12.03 -10.03 -6.93
C SER A 56 13.38 -9.32 -6.75
N SER A 57 14.35 -10.04 -6.16
CA SER A 57 15.71 -9.55 -6.11
C SER A 57 16.51 -10.06 -7.30
N GLY A 58 17.25 -9.17 -7.94
CA GLY A 58 18.20 -9.51 -9.00
C GLY A 58 19.61 -9.84 -8.46
N GLY A 59 19.70 -10.52 -7.31
CA GLY A 59 20.96 -10.74 -6.63
C GLY A 59 21.49 -9.45 -6.00
N GLU A 60 22.79 -9.18 -6.13
CA GLU A 60 23.42 -7.93 -5.68
C GLU A 60 22.94 -6.69 -6.48
N ALA A 61 22.25 -6.90 -7.59
CA ALA A 61 21.89 -5.82 -8.50
C ALA A 61 20.67 -5.00 -8.02
N GLY A 62 19.88 -5.48 -7.05
CA GLY A 62 18.74 -4.73 -6.52
C GLY A 62 17.39 -5.40 -6.74
N PHE A 63 16.35 -4.60 -6.84
CA PHE A 63 14.94 -5.03 -6.87
C PHE A 63 14.26 -4.71 -8.20
N ARG A 64 13.31 -5.55 -8.57
CA ARG A 64 12.38 -5.35 -9.70
C ARG A 64 10.99 -5.83 -9.30
N LEU A 65 9.96 -5.43 -10.03
CA LEU A 65 8.63 -5.98 -9.82
C LEU A 65 8.61 -7.49 -10.06
N GLY A 66 7.95 -8.21 -9.17
CA GLY A 66 7.73 -9.67 -9.29
C GLY A 66 6.46 -10.01 -10.05
N SER A 67 5.58 -9.03 -10.27
CA SER A 67 4.31 -9.17 -10.98
C SER A 67 4.10 -7.97 -11.89
N ARG A 68 3.16 -8.09 -12.83
CA ARG A 68 2.82 -6.97 -13.72
C ARG A 68 2.12 -5.86 -12.91
N PRO A 69 2.29 -4.59 -13.30
CA PRO A 69 1.61 -3.48 -12.62
C PRO A 69 0.08 -3.62 -12.57
N GLU A 70 -0.53 -4.25 -13.56
CA GLU A 70 -1.98 -4.51 -13.61
C GLU A 70 -2.44 -5.52 -12.54
N ASP A 71 -1.53 -6.38 -12.08
CA ASP A 71 -1.82 -7.45 -11.12
C ASP A 71 -1.55 -7.03 -9.67
N ILE A 72 -1.01 -5.83 -9.45
CA ILE A 72 -0.72 -5.29 -8.12
C ILE A 72 -1.72 -4.18 -7.80
N SER A 73 -2.72 -4.50 -6.97
CA SER A 73 -3.69 -3.53 -6.47
C SER A 73 -3.24 -2.89 -5.16
N LEU A 74 -3.76 -1.71 -4.84
CA LEU A 74 -3.55 -1.09 -3.53
C LEU A 74 -4.11 -1.96 -2.39
N GLY A 75 -5.20 -2.68 -2.65
CA GLY A 75 -5.76 -3.63 -1.70
C GLY A 75 -4.80 -4.78 -1.39
N LEU A 76 -4.11 -5.30 -2.41
CA LEU A 76 -3.08 -6.32 -2.22
C LEU A 76 -1.90 -5.80 -1.38
N VAL A 77 -1.41 -4.60 -1.67
CA VAL A 77 -0.34 -3.96 -0.90
C VAL A 77 -0.73 -3.79 0.56
N LEU A 78 -1.96 -3.32 0.81
CA LEU A 78 -2.48 -3.15 2.16
C LEU A 78 -2.56 -4.49 2.93
N ARG A 79 -3.00 -5.56 2.28
CA ARG A 79 -3.04 -6.90 2.90
C ARG A 79 -1.66 -7.42 3.26
N VAL A 80 -0.67 -7.18 2.41
CA VAL A 80 0.71 -7.61 2.64
C VAL A 80 1.35 -6.86 3.80
N MET A 81 1.10 -5.55 3.89
CA MET A 81 1.76 -4.69 4.88
C MET A 81 1.01 -4.60 6.22
N ASP A 82 -0.33 -4.60 6.18
CA ASP A 82 -1.19 -4.33 7.35
C ASP A 82 -2.20 -5.43 7.66
N ASP A 83 -2.12 -6.60 7.04
CA ASP A 83 -3.16 -7.65 7.11
C ASP A 83 -4.56 -7.14 6.73
N GLY A 84 -4.65 -6.14 5.87
CA GLY A 84 -5.89 -5.54 5.42
C GLY A 84 -6.44 -4.44 6.34
N ILE A 85 -7.66 -3.99 6.06
CA ILE A 85 -8.30 -2.91 6.81
C ILE A 85 -8.86 -3.45 8.12
N ARG A 86 -8.48 -2.80 9.21
CA ARG A 86 -9.04 -3.06 10.53
C ARG A 86 -9.69 -1.79 11.05
N LEU A 87 -10.98 -1.85 11.32
CA LEU A 87 -11.68 -0.86 12.12
C LEU A 87 -11.71 -1.36 13.56
N ASN A 88 -10.71 -0.94 14.33
CA ASN A 88 -10.55 -1.37 15.72
C ASN A 88 -10.58 -2.92 15.83
N HIS A 89 -11.51 -3.47 16.62
CA HIS A 89 -11.60 -4.92 16.89
C HIS A 89 -12.68 -5.64 16.05
N CYS A 90 -13.36 -4.93 15.15
CA CYS A 90 -14.57 -5.47 14.50
C CYS A 90 -14.34 -6.53 13.41
N ARG A 91 -13.12 -6.68 12.88
CA ARG A 91 -12.86 -7.65 11.80
C ARG A 91 -12.41 -9.03 12.28
N SER A 92 -11.78 -9.11 13.41
CA SER A 92 -11.36 -10.40 14.00
C SER A 92 -12.35 -10.86 15.06
N VAL A 93 -13.35 -11.24 14.63
CA VAL A 93 -14.75 -11.19 14.92
C VAL A 93 -15.20 -12.00 16.14
N GLU A 94 -14.59 -13.08 16.51
CA GLU A 94 -15.15 -13.93 17.55
C GLU A 94 -14.36 -13.94 18.85
N GLU A 95 -13.11 -13.52 18.81
CA GLU A 95 -12.21 -13.69 19.96
C GLU A 95 -11.85 -12.40 20.70
N ARG A 96 -12.11 -11.22 20.10
CA ARG A 96 -11.64 -9.94 20.67
C ARG A 96 -12.70 -8.98 21.15
N CYS A 97 -13.95 -9.14 20.76
CA CYS A 97 -15.05 -8.31 21.26
C CYS A 97 -16.08 -9.18 21.96
N PRO A 98 -16.22 -9.08 23.28
CA PRO A 98 -17.21 -9.87 24.06
C PRO A 98 -18.66 -9.66 23.60
N GLU A 99 -18.94 -8.48 23.03
CA GLU A 99 -20.28 -8.07 22.59
C GLU A 99 -20.57 -8.38 21.11
N CYS A 100 -19.64 -9.02 20.41
CA CYS A 100 -19.74 -9.21 18.96
C CYS A 100 -21.02 -9.95 18.53
N ARG A 101 -21.49 -10.92 19.33
CA ARG A 101 -22.72 -11.68 19.03
C ARG A 101 -23.99 -10.86 19.15
N LYS A 102 -23.96 -9.76 19.91
CA LYS A 102 -25.11 -8.87 20.18
C LYS A 102 -24.98 -7.51 19.51
N CYS A 103 -23.90 -7.28 18.77
CA CYS A 103 -23.59 -5.98 18.19
C CYS A 103 -24.49 -5.68 17.00
N ARG A 104 -25.40 -4.74 17.14
CA ARG A 104 -26.31 -4.31 16.06
C ARG A 104 -25.62 -3.55 14.92
N THR A 105 -24.43 -3.01 15.16
CA THR A 105 -23.68 -2.22 14.17
C THR A 105 -22.62 -3.04 13.44
N LYS A 106 -22.41 -4.29 13.82
CA LYS A 106 -21.39 -5.18 13.24
C LYS A 106 -21.49 -5.28 11.72
N ASP A 107 -22.68 -5.57 11.22
CA ASP A 107 -22.90 -5.80 9.79
C ASP A 107 -22.73 -4.53 8.98
N VAL A 108 -23.10 -3.37 9.56
CA VAL A 108 -22.88 -2.06 8.93
C VAL A 108 -21.38 -1.77 8.79
N TRP A 109 -20.60 -1.99 9.84
CA TRP A 109 -19.15 -1.77 9.80
C TRP A 109 -18.45 -2.78 8.87
N ALA A 110 -18.88 -4.04 8.88
CA ALA A 110 -18.38 -5.03 7.94
C ALA A 110 -18.62 -4.60 6.48
N GLY A 111 -19.82 -4.13 6.17
CA GLY A 111 -20.16 -3.62 4.85
C GLY A 111 -19.33 -2.40 4.42
N VAL A 112 -19.03 -1.49 5.35
CA VAL A 112 -18.14 -0.34 5.09
C VAL A 112 -16.72 -0.81 4.77
N ILE A 113 -16.18 -1.75 5.56
CA ILE A 113 -14.84 -2.32 5.32
C ILE A 113 -14.78 -2.98 3.95
N GLU A 114 -15.76 -3.81 3.61
CA GLU A 114 -15.84 -4.49 2.30
C GLU A 114 -15.91 -3.48 1.14
N ALA A 115 -16.65 -2.40 1.30
CA ALA A 115 -16.73 -1.34 0.29
C ALA A 115 -15.37 -0.67 0.07
N ILE A 116 -14.65 -0.35 1.14
CA ILE A 116 -13.31 0.25 1.05
C ILE A 116 -12.32 -0.74 0.41
N GLU A 117 -12.35 -2.01 0.82
CA GLU A 117 -11.47 -3.04 0.25
C GLU A 117 -11.72 -3.21 -1.25
N ARG A 118 -12.98 -3.20 -1.68
CA ARG A 118 -13.35 -3.28 -3.09
C ARG A 118 -12.79 -2.11 -3.90
N GLU A 119 -12.90 -0.90 -3.38
CA GLU A 119 -12.31 0.28 -4.03
C GLU A 119 -10.79 0.18 -4.14
N LEU A 120 -10.11 -0.25 -3.08
CA LEU A 120 -8.66 -0.42 -3.09
C LEU A 120 -8.21 -1.55 -4.04
N GLU A 121 -8.99 -2.61 -4.17
CA GLU A 121 -8.71 -3.69 -5.14
C GLU A 121 -8.87 -3.24 -6.59
N ALA A 122 -9.73 -2.29 -6.85
CA ALA A 122 -9.95 -1.75 -8.19
C ALA A 122 -8.82 -0.84 -8.67
N ILE A 123 -7.98 -0.31 -7.76
CA ILE A 123 -6.87 0.59 -8.10
C ILE A 123 -5.58 -0.21 -8.19
N THR A 124 -5.00 -0.28 -9.37
CA THR A 124 -3.74 -1.00 -9.64
C THR A 124 -2.56 -0.04 -9.78
N LEU A 125 -1.33 -0.59 -9.75
CA LEU A 125 -0.14 0.19 -10.07
C LEU A 125 -0.18 0.74 -11.51
N ALA A 126 -0.77 -0.02 -12.45
CA ALA A 126 -0.93 0.44 -13.83
C ALA A 126 -1.79 1.70 -13.90
N ASP A 127 -2.87 1.78 -13.11
CA ASP A 127 -3.71 2.98 -13.01
C ASP A 127 -2.91 4.16 -12.48
N LEU A 128 -2.06 3.94 -11.47
CA LEU A 128 -1.22 4.99 -10.88
C LEU A 128 -0.12 5.47 -11.85
N MET A 129 0.40 4.59 -12.69
CA MET A 129 1.37 4.95 -13.73
C MET A 129 0.76 5.81 -14.84
N GLY A 130 -0.51 5.56 -15.17
CA GLY A 130 -1.19 6.17 -16.31
C GLY A 130 -1.62 7.61 -16.09
N THR A 131 -1.61 8.11 -14.85
CA THR A 131 -2.19 9.41 -14.56
C THR A 131 -1.37 10.17 -13.53
N PRO A 132 -0.72 11.29 -13.93
CA PRO A 132 -0.60 12.38 -12.97
C PRO A 132 -2.04 12.83 -12.68
N GLN A 133 -2.67 12.29 -11.64
CA GLN A 133 -3.95 12.84 -11.21
C GLN A 133 -3.69 14.27 -10.75
N PRO A 134 -4.23 15.28 -11.45
CA PRO A 134 -4.30 16.60 -10.86
C PRO A 134 -5.08 16.42 -9.56
N LEU A 135 -4.52 16.91 -8.47
CA LEU A 135 -5.28 17.04 -7.23
C LEU A 135 -6.60 17.74 -7.58
N PRO A 136 -7.73 17.26 -7.09
CA PRO A 136 -9.01 17.89 -7.36
C PRO A 136 -8.92 19.38 -7.06
N ASP A 137 -9.45 20.20 -7.97
CA ASP A 137 -9.46 21.64 -7.84
C ASP A 137 -9.97 22.04 -6.45
N GLY A 138 -9.17 22.79 -5.71
CA GLY A 138 -9.46 23.19 -4.33
C GLY A 138 -8.55 22.58 -3.26
N VAL A 139 -7.78 21.53 -3.56
CA VAL A 139 -6.78 20.99 -2.63
C VAL A 139 -5.45 21.73 -2.73
N GLN A 140 -5.21 22.41 -3.86
CA GLN A 140 -3.97 23.16 -4.10
C GLN A 140 -3.76 24.36 -3.17
N GLY A 141 -4.81 24.85 -2.53
CA GLY A 141 -4.71 26.01 -1.62
C GLY A 141 -4.55 25.67 -0.14
N ARG A 142 -4.58 24.40 0.24
CA ARG A 142 -4.54 23.98 1.65
C ARG A 142 -3.22 23.38 2.11
N GLY A 143 -2.22 23.38 1.29
CA GLY A 143 -0.88 22.87 1.60
C GLY A 143 -0.10 23.69 2.65
N GLY A 144 -0.66 24.74 3.20
CA GLY A 144 -0.02 25.55 4.22
C GLY A 144 -0.61 25.45 5.62
N ALA A 145 -1.65 24.66 5.82
CA ALA A 145 -2.43 24.73 7.06
C ALA A 145 -2.39 23.49 7.93
N VAL A 146 -1.56 22.52 7.65
CA VAL A 146 -1.30 21.40 8.57
C VAL A 146 -0.07 21.77 9.40
N ARG A 147 -0.32 22.45 10.46
CA ARG A 147 0.66 22.69 11.53
C ARG A 147 0.45 21.68 12.64
#